data_98874800aa947d1dd8e3c8ee7fa83632
#
_entry.id   98874800aa947d1dd8e3c8ee7fa83632
#
_cell.length_a   1.000
_cell.length_b   1.000
_cell.length_c   1.000
_cell.angle_alpha   90.00
_cell.angle_beta   90.00
_cell.angle_gamma   90.00
#
_symmetry.space_group_name_H-M   'P 1'
#
loop_
_entity.id
_entity.type
_entity.pdbx_description
1 polymer ?
#
loop_
_entity_poly.entity_id
_entity_poly.type
_entity_poly.pdbx_seq_one_letter_code
_entity_poly.pdbx_strand_id
1 'polypeptide(L)'
;MPKQYGDYEESVNSGLKTQEKFIDIFVKNYPSTKIRTATLYEDKNKHIDVICSRGNTTVTFDVKEQKKLHRYDDETSNVYTWVELQNNFGGKGWVYGQEKYVAFEKGNEFIIVDRAKLLNLILENKKEPILFSNKDLKPYMQYQRKKYDNLDINVLTPYDDLNKIAHTIIKDV
;
A
#
# COMPACT_ATOMS: atom_id res chain seq x y z
N MET A 1 -9.47 -24.15 5.47
CA MET A 1 -10.47 -24.08 4.39
C MET A 1 -9.83 -23.38 3.18
N PRO A 2 -9.97 -23.91 1.96
CA PRO A 2 -9.47 -23.21 0.79
C PRO A 2 -10.22 -21.88 0.65
N LYS A 3 -9.51 -20.79 0.29
CA LYS A 3 -10.14 -19.51 -0.03
C LYS A 3 -11.15 -19.75 -1.16
N GLN A 4 -12.38 -19.38 -0.94
CA GLN A 4 -13.38 -19.35 -2.01
C GLN A 4 -12.94 -18.29 -3.03
N TYR A 5 -13.18 -18.54 -4.30
CA TYR A 5 -12.90 -17.64 -5.43
C TYR A 5 -13.40 -16.21 -5.20
N GLY A 6 -14.49 -16.02 -4.43
CA GLY A 6 -15.04 -14.72 -4.07
C GLY A 6 -14.09 -13.78 -3.28
N ASP A 7 -13.22 -14.31 -2.43
CA ASP A 7 -12.27 -13.49 -1.64
C ASP A 7 -11.21 -12.79 -2.52
N TYR A 8 -10.87 -13.40 -3.68
CA TYR A 8 -9.88 -12.82 -4.60
C TYR A 8 -10.50 -11.73 -5.46
N GLU A 9 -11.67 -11.97 -6.02
CA GLU A 9 -12.41 -10.98 -6.83
C GLU A 9 -12.80 -9.76 -6.01
N GLU A 10 -13.24 -9.94 -4.76
CA GLU A 10 -13.55 -8.85 -3.85
C GLU A 10 -12.32 -8.00 -3.54
N SER A 11 -11.16 -8.60 -3.30
CA SER A 11 -9.90 -7.90 -3.06
C SER A 11 -9.43 -7.10 -4.29
N VAL A 12 -9.55 -7.67 -5.48
CA VAL A 12 -9.19 -6.98 -6.74
C VAL A 12 -10.14 -5.81 -6.98
N ASN A 13 -11.44 -6.00 -6.80
CA ASN A 13 -12.43 -4.94 -6.97
C ASN A 13 -12.26 -3.80 -5.97
N SER A 14 -11.90 -4.11 -4.72
CA SER A 14 -11.62 -3.11 -3.69
C SER A 14 -10.38 -2.26 -4.06
N GLY A 15 -9.31 -2.91 -4.53
CA GLY A 15 -8.11 -2.20 -4.99
C GLY A 15 -8.38 -1.27 -6.17
N LEU A 16 -9.17 -1.71 -7.16
CA LEU A 16 -9.57 -0.88 -8.30
C LEU A 16 -10.39 0.34 -7.88
N LYS A 17 -11.33 0.19 -6.96
CA LYS A 17 -12.12 1.33 -6.41
C LYS A 17 -11.24 2.35 -5.71
N THR A 18 -10.25 1.89 -4.93
CA THR A 18 -9.30 2.79 -4.26
C THR A 18 -8.43 3.52 -5.27
N GLN A 19 -8.01 2.85 -6.35
CA GLN A 19 -7.25 3.47 -7.44
C GLN A 19 -8.08 4.53 -8.17
N GLU A 20 -9.35 4.28 -8.48
CA GLU A 20 -10.27 5.27 -9.08
C GLU A 20 -10.45 6.47 -8.15
N LYS A 21 -10.69 6.25 -6.86
CA LYS A 21 -10.78 7.30 -5.86
C LYS A 21 -9.51 8.16 -5.77
N PHE A 22 -8.34 7.52 -5.83
CA PHE A 22 -7.06 8.24 -5.88
C PHE A 22 -6.96 9.15 -7.09
N ILE A 23 -7.30 8.65 -8.28
CA ILE A 23 -7.27 9.40 -9.53
C ILE A 23 -8.19 10.62 -9.44
N ASP A 24 -9.43 10.45 -8.97
CA ASP A 24 -10.42 11.52 -8.85
C ASP A 24 -9.93 12.64 -7.91
N ILE A 25 -9.40 12.27 -6.75
CA ILE A 25 -8.84 13.21 -5.78
C ILE A 25 -7.59 13.89 -6.35
N PHE A 26 -6.72 13.12 -7.03
CA PHE A 26 -5.48 13.64 -7.59
C PHE A 26 -5.74 14.71 -8.67
N VAL A 27 -6.70 14.47 -9.57
CA VAL A 27 -7.07 15.42 -10.63
C VAL A 27 -7.63 16.73 -10.03
N LYS A 28 -8.45 16.64 -8.98
CA LYS A 28 -8.98 17.83 -8.27
C LYS A 28 -7.86 18.67 -7.65
N ASN A 29 -6.86 18.02 -7.06
CA ASN A 29 -5.72 18.71 -6.43
C ASN A 29 -4.69 19.21 -7.45
N TYR A 30 -4.55 18.52 -8.58
CA TYR A 30 -3.56 18.83 -9.64
C TYR A 30 -4.23 18.87 -11.02
N PRO A 31 -5.04 19.91 -11.31
CA PRO A 31 -5.66 20.05 -12.60
C PRO A 31 -4.61 20.17 -13.71
N SER A 32 -4.93 19.74 -14.91
CA SER A 32 -4.03 19.68 -16.06
C SER A 32 -2.96 18.57 -16.02
N THR A 33 -3.07 17.63 -15.09
CA THR A 33 -2.25 16.41 -15.10
C THR A 33 -2.88 15.38 -16.03
N LYS A 34 -2.06 14.80 -16.92
CA LYS A 34 -2.45 13.64 -17.71
C LYS A 34 -2.24 12.39 -16.89
N ILE A 35 -3.27 11.57 -16.76
CA ILE A 35 -3.23 10.34 -15.96
C ILE A 35 -3.52 9.14 -16.86
N ARG A 36 -2.79 8.08 -16.66
CA ARG A 36 -3.11 6.75 -17.17
C ARG A 36 -2.94 5.69 -16.09
N THR A 37 -3.71 4.66 -16.17
CA THR A 37 -3.50 3.43 -15.39
C THR A 37 -2.31 2.66 -15.96
N ALA A 38 -1.64 1.91 -15.10
CA ALA A 38 -0.53 1.04 -15.50
C ALA A 38 -1.02 -0.12 -16.39
N THR A 39 -0.14 -0.61 -17.23
CA THR A 39 -0.34 -1.87 -17.92
C THR A 39 -0.20 -3.04 -16.94
N LEU A 40 -0.72 -4.21 -17.29
CA LEU A 40 -0.57 -5.41 -16.49
C LEU A 40 0.91 -5.77 -16.20
N TYR A 41 1.81 -5.46 -17.13
CA TYR A 41 3.25 -5.66 -16.96
C TYR A 41 3.84 -4.68 -15.92
N GLU A 42 3.46 -3.40 -15.98
CA GLU A 42 3.90 -2.36 -15.03
C GLU A 42 3.42 -2.67 -13.63
N ASP A 43 2.15 -3.06 -13.47
CA ASP A 43 1.58 -3.46 -12.19
C ASP A 43 2.32 -4.69 -11.61
N LYS A 44 2.34 -5.80 -12.32
CA LYS A 44 2.91 -7.05 -11.81
C LYS A 44 4.41 -7.03 -11.58
N ASN A 45 5.18 -6.34 -12.43
CA ASN A 45 6.64 -6.41 -12.39
C ASN A 45 7.30 -5.19 -11.75
N LYS A 46 6.60 -4.06 -11.67
CA LYS A 46 7.15 -2.80 -11.17
C LYS A 46 6.37 -2.23 -9.98
N HIS A 47 5.21 -2.80 -9.64
CA HIS A 47 4.27 -2.30 -8.64
C HIS A 47 3.81 -0.87 -8.92
N ILE A 48 3.50 -0.58 -10.19
CA ILE A 48 2.97 0.71 -10.61
C ILE A 48 1.48 0.53 -10.94
N ASP A 49 0.62 1.35 -10.32
CA ASP A 49 -0.82 1.39 -10.57
C ASP A 49 -1.20 2.58 -11.46
N VAL A 50 -0.64 3.74 -11.17
CA VAL A 50 -1.02 5.01 -11.82
C VAL A 50 0.23 5.78 -12.25
N ILE A 51 0.17 6.32 -13.47
CA ILE A 51 1.21 7.19 -14.04
C ILE A 51 0.62 8.57 -14.30
N CYS A 52 1.24 9.59 -13.73
CA CYS A 52 0.85 10.98 -13.86
C CYS A 52 1.91 11.79 -14.57
N SER A 53 1.52 12.56 -15.60
CA SER A 53 2.44 13.39 -16.39
C SER A 53 1.93 14.83 -16.44
N ARG A 54 2.84 15.79 -16.19
CA ARG A 54 2.60 17.23 -16.32
C ARG A 54 3.82 17.90 -16.91
N GLY A 55 3.67 18.49 -18.09
CA GLY A 55 4.82 18.99 -18.86
C GLY A 55 5.80 17.86 -19.17
N ASN A 56 7.06 18.05 -18.82
CA ASN A 56 8.13 17.05 -19.02
C ASN A 56 8.35 16.15 -17.78
N THR A 57 7.53 16.28 -16.75
CA THR A 57 7.65 15.48 -15.53
C THR A 57 6.65 14.35 -15.54
N THR A 58 7.14 13.13 -15.29
CA THR A 58 6.31 11.93 -15.09
C THR A 58 6.61 11.32 -13.75
N VAL A 59 5.57 10.97 -13.01
CA VAL A 59 5.66 10.30 -11.70
C VAL A 59 4.77 9.06 -11.70
N THR A 60 5.17 8.07 -10.93
CA THR A 60 4.49 6.78 -10.82
C THR A 60 4.07 6.53 -9.39
N PHE A 61 2.90 5.91 -9.23
CA PHE A 61 2.30 5.61 -7.93
C PHE A 61 1.92 4.13 -7.85
N ASP A 62 2.14 3.56 -6.68
CA ASP A 62 1.47 2.37 -6.18
C ASP A 62 0.39 2.85 -5.18
N VAL A 63 -0.86 2.46 -5.37
CA VAL A 63 -2.01 2.93 -4.57
C VAL A 63 -2.44 1.84 -3.60
N LYS A 64 -2.40 2.14 -2.31
CA LYS A 64 -2.72 1.19 -1.24
C LYS A 64 -4.01 1.58 -0.53
N GLU A 65 -4.99 0.67 -0.58
CA GLU A 65 -6.23 0.83 0.16
C GLU A 65 -6.02 0.77 1.68
N GLN A 66 -6.86 1.47 2.42
CA GLN A 66 -6.91 1.38 3.87
C GLN A 66 -7.33 -0.02 4.30
N LYS A 67 -6.51 -0.68 5.12
CA LYS A 67 -6.69 -2.09 5.50
C LYS A 67 -7.26 -2.25 6.90
N LYS A 68 -7.95 -3.36 7.10
CA LYS A 68 -8.24 -3.90 8.43
C LYS A 68 -6.96 -4.45 9.06
N LEU A 69 -6.85 -4.40 10.39
CA LEU A 69 -5.73 -5.03 11.10
C LEU A 69 -5.94 -6.53 11.22
N HIS A 70 -7.15 -6.93 11.54
CA HIS A 70 -7.56 -8.34 11.58
C HIS A 70 -8.63 -8.60 10.53
N ARG A 71 -8.66 -9.83 10.03
CA ARG A 71 -9.63 -10.23 8.98
C ARG A 71 -11.10 -10.01 9.40
N TYR A 72 -11.37 -10.12 10.70
CA TYR A 72 -12.72 -10.07 11.26
C TYR A 72 -13.08 -8.72 11.86
N ASP A 73 -12.22 -7.70 11.72
CA ASP A 73 -12.57 -6.35 12.14
C ASP A 73 -13.72 -5.82 11.27
N ASP A 74 -14.64 -5.09 11.87
CA ASP A 74 -15.74 -4.47 11.14
C ASP A 74 -15.24 -3.29 10.30
N GLU A 75 -14.25 -2.55 10.81
CA GLU A 75 -13.73 -1.33 10.20
C GLU A 75 -12.24 -1.45 9.82
N THR A 76 -11.83 -0.60 8.88
CA THR A 76 -10.41 -0.40 8.55
C THR A 76 -9.70 0.41 9.62
N SER A 77 -8.38 0.23 9.74
CA SER A 77 -7.59 0.93 10.75
C SER A 77 -7.28 2.37 10.34
N ASN A 78 -7.48 3.32 11.25
CA ASN A 78 -7.02 4.70 11.13
C ASN A 78 -5.64 4.94 11.78
N VAL A 79 -5.08 3.93 12.42
CA VAL A 79 -3.83 4.04 13.20
C VAL A 79 -2.66 3.41 12.46
N TYR A 80 -2.90 2.25 11.84
CA TYR A 80 -1.85 1.47 11.20
C TYR A 80 -2.22 1.02 9.79
N THR A 81 -1.21 0.83 8.97
CA THR A 81 -1.29 0.13 7.69
C THR A 81 -0.24 -0.98 7.61
N TRP A 82 -0.34 -1.82 6.59
CA TRP A 82 0.58 -2.92 6.34
C TRP A 82 1.54 -2.60 5.20
N VAL A 83 2.84 -2.78 5.44
CA VAL A 83 3.89 -2.68 4.40
C VAL A 83 4.49 -4.06 4.17
N GLU A 84 4.37 -4.57 2.95
CA GLU A 84 4.83 -5.92 2.59
C GLU A 84 6.32 -5.91 2.23
N LEU A 85 7.12 -6.66 3.01
CA LEU A 85 8.53 -6.91 2.74
C LEU A 85 8.76 -8.18 1.94
N GLN A 86 7.92 -9.19 2.10
CA GLN A 86 7.98 -10.45 1.38
C GLN A 86 6.58 -10.89 0.97
N ASN A 87 6.42 -11.25 -0.28
CA ASN A 87 5.14 -11.70 -0.82
C ASN A 87 4.88 -13.19 -0.54
N ASN A 88 3.66 -13.65 -0.86
CA ASN A 88 3.21 -15.01 -0.64
C ASN A 88 4.04 -16.10 -1.38
N PHE A 89 4.88 -15.72 -2.32
CA PHE A 89 5.72 -16.63 -3.11
C PHE A 89 7.18 -16.63 -2.64
N GLY A 90 7.48 -15.93 -1.52
CA GLY A 90 8.83 -15.81 -0.97
C GLY A 90 9.71 -14.78 -1.68
N GLY A 91 9.17 -14.06 -2.67
CA GLY A 91 9.86 -12.97 -3.36
C GLY A 91 9.75 -11.64 -2.61
N LYS A 92 10.42 -10.61 -3.13
CA LYS A 92 10.35 -9.24 -2.59
C LYS A 92 8.92 -8.73 -2.58
N GLY A 93 8.49 -8.11 -1.48
CA GLY A 93 7.22 -7.44 -1.36
C GLY A 93 7.17 -6.13 -2.19
N TRP A 94 5.98 -5.55 -2.29
CA TRP A 94 5.73 -4.38 -3.12
C TRP A 94 6.57 -3.14 -2.74
N VAL A 95 7.00 -3.00 -1.47
CA VAL A 95 7.84 -1.86 -1.04
C VAL A 95 9.19 -1.80 -1.76
N TYR A 96 9.62 -2.88 -2.41
CA TYR A 96 10.79 -2.92 -3.27
C TYR A 96 10.51 -2.68 -4.75
N GLY A 97 9.32 -2.18 -5.09
CA GLY A 97 8.91 -1.85 -6.45
C GLY A 97 9.72 -0.74 -7.09
N GLN A 98 9.30 -0.33 -8.29
CA GLN A 98 9.98 0.70 -9.08
C GLN A 98 9.18 2.01 -9.17
N GLU A 99 8.03 2.08 -8.53
CA GLU A 99 7.24 3.29 -8.40
C GLU A 99 8.00 4.38 -7.64
N LYS A 100 7.73 5.64 -7.98
CA LYS A 100 8.34 6.77 -7.27
C LYS A 100 7.67 7.01 -5.93
N TYR A 101 6.35 6.89 -5.88
CA TYR A 101 5.54 7.17 -4.70
C TYR A 101 4.60 6.03 -4.38
N VAL A 102 4.32 5.87 -3.08
CA VAL A 102 3.22 5.05 -2.57
C VAL A 102 2.15 5.99 -2.02
N ALA A 103 0.90 5.80 -2.44
CA ALA A 103 -0.25 6.57 -1.98
C ALA A 103 -1.10 5.71 -1.05
N PHE A 104 -1.07 6.01 0.24
CA PHE A 104 -1.85 5.30 1.26
C PHE A 104 -3.19 5.97 1.49
N GLU A 105 -4.27 5.25 1.26
CA GLU A 105 -5.61 5.70 1.63
C GLU A 105 -5.75 5.78 3.15
N LYS A 106 -6.33 6.89 3.63
CA LYS A 106 -6.76 7.07 5.02
C LYS A 106 -8.03 7.92 5.06
N GLY A 107 -9.18 7.27 5.21
CA GLY A 107 -10.48 7.95 5.12
C GLY A 107 -10.67 8.64 3.78
N ASN A 108 -10.83 9.96 3.77
CA ASN A 108 -11.05 10.77 2.57
C ASN A 108 -9.77 11.46 2.04
N GLU A 109 -8.61 10.96 2.45
CA GLU A 109 -7.32 11.50 2.04
C GLU A 109 -6.37 10.40 1.58
N PHE A 110 -5.32 10.80 0.84
CA PHE A 110 -4.18 9.95 0.53
C PHE A 110 -2.90 10.60 1.05
N ILE A 111 -2.14 9.82 1.82
CA ILE A 111 -0.80 10.16 2.27
C ILE A 111 0.18 9.67 1.22
N ILE A 112 0.81 10.58 0.49
CA ILE A 112 1.76 10.25 -0.59
C ILE A 112 3.17 10.28 -0.02
N VAL A 113 3.87 9.15 -0.09
CA VAL A 113 5.21 8.96 0.46
C VAL A 113 6.17 8.54 -0.64
N ASP A 114 7.37 9.10 -0.65
CA ASP A 114 8.45 8.60 -1.51
C ASP A 114 8.79 7.16 -1.11
N ARG A 115 8.77 6.23 -2.06
CA ARG A 115 9.00 4.79 -1.79
C ARG A 115 10.35 4.53 -1.13
N ALA A 116 11.40 5.22 -1.54
CA ALA A 116 12.72 5.02 -0.94
C ALA A 116 12.75 5.49 0.52
N LYS A 117 12.08 6.60 0.84
CA LYS A 117 11.93 7.05 2.24
C LYS A 117 11.10 6.08 3.07
N LEU A 118 10.03 5.51 2.49
CA LEU A 118 9.23 4.47 3.15
C LEU A 118 10.08 3.24 3.46
N LEU A 119 10.83 2.74 2.48
CA LEU A 119 11.70 1.59 2.68
C LEU A 119 12.74 1.84 3.78
N ASN A 120 13.37 3.01 3.80
CA ASN A 120 14.32 3.37 4.85
C ASN A 120 13.65 3.41 6.22
N LEU A 121 12.47 4.04 6.35
CA LEU A 121 11.71 4.05 7.60
C LEU A 121 11.45 2.63 8.11
N ILE A 122 11.03 1.73 7.23
CA ILE A 122 10.75 0.35 7.60
C ILE A 122 12.04 -0.38 8.03
N LEU A 123 13.12 -0.28 7.26
CA LEU A 123 14.37 -0.99 7.55
C LEU A 123 15.04 -0.51 8.83
N GLU A 124 14.93 0.77 9.16
CA GLU A 124 15.48 1.36 10.39
C GLU A 124 14.69 0.98 11.65
N ASN A 125 13.38 0.73 11.52
CA ASN A 125 12.48 0.54 12.68
C ASN A 125 11.95 -0.88 12.82
N LYS A 126 12.05 -1.74 11.80
CA LYS A 126 11.51 -3.11 11.84
C LYS A 126 12.11 -3.92 12.98
N LYS A 127 11.24 -4.64 13.66
CA LYS A 127 11.57 -5.55 14.77
C LYS A 127 11.70 -6.98 14.26
N GLU A 128 12.10 -7.89 15.13
CA GLU A 128 12.22 -9.30 14.79
C GLU A 128 10.90 -9.90 14.26
N PRO A 129 10.99 -10.81 13.28
CA PRO A 129 9.83 -11.49 12.72
C PRO A 129 9.15 -12.39 13.76
N ILE A 130 7.83 -12.35 13.78
CA ILE A 130 7.00 -13.25 14.59
C ILE A 130 5.88 -13.84 13.74
N LEU A 131 5.42 -15.03 14.11
CA LEU A 131 4.20 -15.58 13.51
C LEU A 131 3.01 -14.71 13.89
N PHE A 132 2.17 -14.42 12.88
CA PHE A 132 0.97 -13.61 13.08
C PHE A 132 0.04 -14.29 14.10
N SER A 133 -0.26 -13.57 15.14
CA SER A 133 -1.33 -13.90 16.08
C SER A 133 -2.21 -12.67 16.28
N ASN A 134 -3.49 -12.88 16.56
CA ASN A 134 -4.44 -11.78 16.78
C ASN A 134 -4.21 -11.03 18.11
N LYS A 135 -3.12 -11.34 18.83
CA LYS A 135 -2.80 -10.74 20.11
C LYS A 135 -1.69 -9.73 19.95
N ASP A 136 -1.88 -8.55 20.52
CA ASP A 136 -0.87 -7.52 20.73
C ASP A 136 -0.13 -7.03 19.47
N LEU A 137 -0.86 -6.49 18.50
CA LEU A 137 -0.26 -5.80 17.36
C LEU A 137 0.60 -4.63 17.83
N LYS A 138 1.88 -4.63 17.42
CA LYS A 138 2.87 -3.61 17.79
C LYS A 138 3.46 -2.96 16.56
N PRO A 139 3.70 -1.63 16.59
CA PRO A 139 4.32 -0.93 15.48
C PRO A 139 5.69 -1.52 15.14
N TYR A 140 5.97 -1.59 13.85
CA TYR A 140 7.19 -2.12 13.23
C TYR A 140 7.51 -3.59 13.49
N MET A 141 6.60 -4.33 14.11
CA MET A 141 6.71 -5.78 14.19
C MET A 141 6.54 -6.38 12.78
N GLN A 142 7.39 -7.33 12.44
CA GLN A 142 7.29 -8.11 11.22
C GLN A 142 6.38 -9.31 11.47
N TYR A 143 5.18 -9.29 10.90
CA TYR A 143 4.22 -10.37 11.03
C TYR A 143 4.34 -11.32 9.88
N GLN A 144 4.63 -12.59 10.18
CA GLN A 144 4.73 -13.68 9.23
C GLN A 144 3.42 -14.46 9.19
N ARG A 145 2.90 -14.68 8.00
CA ARG A 145 1.77 -15.57 7.76
C ARG A 145 2.19 -16.66 6.82
N LYS A 146 2.00 -17.90 7.25
CA LYS A 146 2.24 -19.05 6.38
C LYS A 146 1.11 -19.17 5.36
N LYS A 147 1.47 -19.14 4.09
CA LYS A 147 0.55 -19.44 2.99
C LYS A 147 1.23 -20.40 2.04
N TYR A 148 0.68 -21.61 1.92
CA TYR A 148 1.33 -22.72 1.26
C TYR A 148 2.67 -23.05 1.95
N ASP A 149 3.75 -23.15 1.19
CA ASP A 149 5.11 -23.45 1.70
C ASP A 149 5.95 -22.17 1.96
N ASN A 150 5.39 -21.00 1.68
CA ASN A 150 6.06 -19.72 1.83
C ASN A 150 5.44 -18.87 2.96
N LEU A 151 6.25 -17.96 3.48
CA LEU A 151 5.83 -16.96 4.46
C LEU A 151 5.74 -15.60 3.77
N ASP A 152 4.58 -14.94 3.85
CA ASP A 152 4.54 -13.50 3.61
C ASP A 152 5.01 -12.76 4.87
N ILE A 153 5.66 -11.63 4.67
CA ILE A 153 6.15 -10.78 5.77
C ILE A 153 5.59 -9.37 5.57
N ASN A 154 4.78 -8.95 6.53
CA ASN A 154 4.18 -7.62 6.55
C ASN A 154 4.57 -6.88 7.83
N VAL A 155 4.94 -5.61 7.69
CA VAL A 155 5.29 -4.72 8.80
C VAL A 155 4.12 -3.82 9.14
N LEU A 156 3.74 -3.81 10.41
CA LEU A 156 2.71 -2.91 10.90
C LEU A 156 3.28 -1.49 11.05
N THR A 157 2.82 -0.57 10.22
CA THR A 157 3.38 0.77 10.08
C THR A 157 2.39 1.83 10.53
N PRO A 158 2.76 2.72 11.49
CA PRO A 158 1.89 3.79 11.95
C PRO A 158 1.63 4.83 10.86
N TYR A 159 0.38 5.25 10.67
CA TYR A 159 0.03 6.38 9.81
C TYR A 159 0.68 7.69 10.26
N ASP A 160 0.86 7.89 11.56
CA ASP A 160 1.51 9.08 12.10
C ASP A 160 2.97 9.20 11.62
N ASP A 161 3.68 8.08 11.49
CA ASP A 161 5.05 8.10 10.97
C ASP A 161 5.08 8.27 9.45
N LEU A 162 4.08 7.74 8.72
CA LEU A 162 3.91 8.04 7.30
C LEU A 162 3.64 9.53 7.07
N ASN A 163 2.84 10.17 7.93
CA ASN A 163 2.61 11.62 7.87
C ASN A 163 3.90 12.45 8.03
N LYS A 164 4.81 12.01 8.91
CA LYS A 164 6.10 12.71 9.14
C LYS A 164 7.02 12.68 7.93
N ILE A 165 6.95 11.61 7.12
CA ILE A 165 7.78 11.44 5.91
C ILE A 165 6.99 11.71 4.62
N ALA A 166 5.74 12.13 4.72
CA ALA A 166 4.89 12.41 3.56
C ALA A 166 5.53 13.44 2.63
N HIS A 167 5.52 13.15 1.34
CA HIS A 167 5.81 14.13 0.31
C HIS A 167 4.68 15.16 0.22
N THR A 168 3.45 14.70 0.26
CA THR A 168 2.24 15.51 0.32
C THR A 168 1.04 14.69 0.80
N ILE A 169 -0.01 15.37 1.22
CA ILE A 169 -1.31 14.76 1.53
C ILE A 169 -2.34 15.43 0.63
N ILE A 170 -3.10 14.63 -0.11
CA ILE A 170 -4.19 15.10 -0.96
C ILE A 170 -5.53 14.71 -0.37
N LYS A 171 -6.51 15.59 -0.48
CA LYS A 171 -7.86 15.41 0.10
C LYS A 171 -8.92 15.64 -0.96
N ASP A 172 -10.08 15.07 -0.76
CA ASP A 172 -11.27 15.44 -1.52
C ASP A 172 -11.67 16.89 -1.18
N VAL A 173 -11.65 17.74 -2.18
CA VAL A 173 -11.95 19.19 -2.10
C VAL A 173 -13.28 19.51 -2.75
#